data_ad4f24d0179835dbcc0cc22a7364af63
#
_entry.id   ad4f24d0179835dbcc0cc22a7364af63
#
_cell.length_a   1.000
_cell.length_b   1.000
_cell.length_c   1.000
_cell.angle_alpha   90.00
_cell.angle_beta   90.00
_cell.angle_gamma   90.00
#
_symmetry.space_group_name_H-M   'P 1'
#
loop_
_entity.id
_entity.type
_entity.pdbx_description
1 polymer ?
#
loop_
_entity_poly.entity_id
_entity_poly.type
_entity_poly.pdbx_seq_one_letter_code
_entity_poly.pdbx_strand_id
1 'polypeptide(L)'
;MKLSTFARTGLTALVLALPFVAAAQEATLRKNLAERVPGLSDIDEVRKTPMNGLYEVRVGTEIFYTDAEGNYLLHGNLLDTKARKNLTEER
;
A
#
# COMPACT_ATOMS: atom_id res chain seq x y z
N MET A 1 6.38 -24.46 39.06
CA MET A 1 6.38 -24.23 38.66
C MET A 1 6.35 -23.56 37.93
N LYS A 2 6.18 -23.24 37.60
CA LYS A 2 6.10 -22.69 36.98
C LYS A 2 6.47 -22.10 36.19
N LEU A 3 6.50 -21.84 35.94
CA LEU A 3 6.92 -21.35 35.34
C LEU A 3 6.95 -21.05 34.27
N SER A 4 7.02 -21.04 33.78
CA SER A 4 6.90 -21.10 32.68
C SER A 4 6.31 -20.18 32.09
N THR A 5 5.75 -19.91 32.48
CA THR A 5 5.02 -19.09 32.04
C THR A 5 5.62 -18.06 31.41
N PHE A 6 6.32 -17.62 31.68
CA PHE A 6 6.82 -16.59 31.22
C PHE A 6 7.31 -16.47 30.06
N ALA A 7 7.43 -17.22 29.67
CA ALA A 7 8.04 -17.20 28.59
C ALA A 7 7.40 -16.46 27.58
N ARG A 8 6.32 -16.64 27.39
CA ARG A 8 5.73 -16.12 26.40
C ARG A 8 5.75 -14.84 26.27
N THR A 9 5.92 -14.32 27.15
CA THR A 9 5.78 -13.06 27.10
C THR A 9 6.62 -12.42 26.17
N GLY A 10 7.71 -12.61 26.05
CA GLY A 10 8.47 -11.79 25.31
C GLY A 10 8.22 -11.71 23.96
N LEU A 11 7.44 -12.45 23.55
CA LEU A 11 7.22 -12.39 22.31
C LEU A 11 6.54 -11.44 21.75
N THR A 12 6.22 -10.57 22.36
CA THR A 12 5.54 -9.60 21.87
C THR A 12 6.09 -9.06 20.73
N ALA A 13 5.70 -9.32 19.72
CA ALA A 13 6.20 -8.86 18.64
C ALA A 13 6.03 -7.51 18.38
N LEU A 14 6.94 -6.91 17.89
CA LEU A 14 6.83 -5.63 17.64
C LEU A 14 6.37 -5.56 16.29
N VAL A 15 5.27 -5.20 16.02
CA VAL A 15 4.72 -5.06 14.74
C VAL A 15 4.94 -3.70 14.21
N LEU A 16 5.72 -3.54 13.23
CA LEU A 16 5.94 -2.26 12.64
C LEU A 16 4.89 -1.98 11.61
N ALA A 17 4.37 -0.83 11.65
CA ALA A 17 3.36 -0.45 10.71
C ALA A 17 4.04 0.02 9.45
N LEU A 18 4.34 -0.85 8.58
CA LEU A 18 4.93 -0.49 7.30
C LEU A 18 3.85 -0.32 6.26
N PRO A 19 4.06 0.49 5.27
CA PRO A 19 3.06 0.73 4.22
C PRO A 19 3.02 -0.41 3.21
N PHE A 20 2.93 -1.64 3.71
CA PHE A 20 2.86 -2.75 2.83
C PHE A 20 1.46 -3.07 2.47
N VAL A 21 1.28 -3.70 1.33
CA VAL A 21 0.02 -4.27 0.90
C VAL A 21 0.16 -5.76 1.07
N ALA A 22 -0.85 -6.42 1.55
CA ALA A 22 -0.81 -7.88 1.69
C ALA A 22 -0.60 -8.50 0.32
N ALA A 23 0.17 -9.56 0.28
CA ALA A 23 0.55 -10.17 -1.00
C ALA A 23 -0.64 -10.56 -1.86
N ALA A 24 -1.66 -11.18 -1.27
CA ALA A 24 -2.81 -11.59 -2.05
C ALA A 24 -3.58 -10.40 -2.61
N GLN A 25 -3.68 -9.33 -1.82
CA GLN A 25 -4.37 -8.15 -2.25
C GLN A 25 -3.59 -7.44 -3.34
N GLU A 26 -2.29 -7.39 -3.21
CA GLU A 26 -1.46 -6.77 -4.22
C GLU A 26 -1.57 -7.53 -5.53
N ALA A 27 -1.59 -8.86 -5.50
CA ALA A 27 -1.71 -9.66 -6.70
C ALA A 27 -3.03 -9.39 -7.42
N THR A 28 -4.11 -9.28 -6.67
CA THR A 28 -5.42 -9.00 -7.24
C THR A 28 -5.45 -7.61 -7.87
N LEU A 29 -4.89 -6.64 -7.19
CA LEU A 29 -4.87 -5.27 -7.66
C LEU A 29 -4.05 -5.19 -8.95
N ARG A 30 -2.87 -5.79 -8.97
CA ARG A 30 -2.02 -5.77 -10.15
C ARG A 30 -2.71 -6.45 -11.34
N LYS A 31 -3.33 -7.57 -11.08
CA LYS A 31 -3.99 -8.32 -12.14
C LYS A 31 -5.13 -7.51 -12.75
N ASN A 32 -5.96 -6.94 -11.89
CA ASN A 32 -7.11 -6.19 -12.36
C ASN A 32 -6.70 -4.95 -13.17
N LEU A 33 -5.70 -4.23 -12.69
CA LEU A 33 -5.25 -3.05 -13.42
C LEU A 33 -4.58 -3.45 -14.73
N ALA A 34 -3.80 -4.50 -14.73
CA ALA A 34 -3.14 -4.95 -15.97
C ALA A 34 -4.16 -5.35 -17.03
N GLU A 35 -5.25 -5.96 -16.60
CA GLU A 35 -6.27 -6.41 -17.54
C GLU A 35 -7.18 -5.29 -18.03
N ARG A 36 -7.36 -4.28 -17.21
CA ARG A 36 -8.36 -3.26 -17.50
C ARG A 36 -7.80 -1.95 -18.03
N VAL A 37 -6.55 -1.65 -17.71
CA VAL A 37 -5.97 -0.36 -18.06
C VAL A 37 -4.73 -0.55 -18.91
N PRO A 38 -4.77 -0.12 -20.17
CA PRO A 38 -3.58 -0.23 -21.02
C PRO A 38 -2.44 0.56 -20.40
N GLY A 39 -1.26 -0.01 -20.42
CA GLY A 39 -0.09 0.65 -19.86
C GLY A 39 0.19 0.33 -18.41
N LEU A 40 -0.70 -0.41 -17.73
CA LEU A 40 -0.48 -0.77 -16.35
C LEU A 40 -0.14 -2.25 -16.17
N SER A 41 0.46 -2.88 -17.17
CA SER A 41 0.87 -4.26 -17.05
C SER A 41 2.19 -4.42 -16.29
N ASP A 42 3.01 -3.37 -16.24
CA ASP A 42 4.30 -3.45 -15.57
C ASP A 42 4.37 -2.49 -14.40
N ILE A 43 3.57 -2.75 -13.39
CA ILE A 43 3.56 -1.92 -12.18
C ILE A 43 4.81 -2.22 -11.38
N ASP A 44 5.55 -1.18 -11.03
CA ASP A 44 6.78 -1.33 -10.28
C ASP A 44 6.55 -1.48 -8.79
N GLU A 45 5.55 -0.82 -8.27
CA GLU A 45 5.33 -0.83 -6.83
C GLU A 45 3.88 -0.53 -6.48
N VAL A 46 3.37 -1.21 -5.46
CA VAL A 46 2.04 -0.95 -4.90
C VAL A 46 2.20 -0.75 -3.40
N ARG A 47 1.70 0.34 -2.88
CA ARG A 47 1.81 0.65 -1.45
C ARG A 47 0.53 1.22 -0.92
N LYS A 48 0.33 1.06 0.38
CA LYS A 48 -0.77 1.72 1.05
C LYS A 48 -0.45 3.20 1.18
N THR A 49 -1.48 4.01 1.24
CA THR A 49 -1.33 5.44 1.54
C THR A 49 -1.91 5.70 2.93
N PRO A 50 -1.66 6.87 3.51
CA PRO A 50 -2.29 7.22 4.78
C PRO A 50 -3.80 7.34 4.68
N MET A 51 -4.34 7.50 3.47
CA MET A 51 -5.77 7.56 3.29
C MET A 51 -6.29 6.13 3.22
N ASN A 52 -7.13 5.78 4.19
CA ASN A 52 -7.64 4.43 4.29
C ASN A 52 -8.37 4.01 3.02
N GLY A 53 -8.02 2.85 2.50
CA GLY A 53 -8.65 2.32 1.29
C GLY A 53 -8.04 2.81 -0.01
N LEU A 54 -7.07 3.71 0.05
CA LEU A 54 -6.43 4.23 -1.15
C LEU A 54 -5.03 3.67 -1.25
N TYR A 55 -4.71 3.14 -2.42
CA TYR A 55 -3.41 2.52 -2.67
C TYR A 55 -2.67 3.27 -3.75
N GLU A 56 -1.36 3.33 -3.61
CA GLU A 56 -0.51 4.02 -4.57
C GLU A 56 0.10 2.99 -5.51
N VAL A 57 0.06 3.27 -6.78
CA VAL A 57 0.61 2.41 -7.82
C VAL A 57 1.62 3.22 -8.60
N ARG A 58 2.85 2.73 -8.66
CA ARG A 58 3.91 3.43 -9.37
C ARG A 58 4.31 2.65 -10.62
N VAL A 59 4.38 3.36 -11.73
CA VAL A 59 4.85 2.80 -12.99
C VAL A 59 5.92 3.76 -13.49
N GLY A 60 7.17 3.38 -13.33
CA GLY A 60 8.28 4.28 -13.64
C GLY A 60 8.24 5.50 -12.73
N THR A 61 8.09 6.66 -13.31
CA THR A 61 7.99 7.90 -12.53
C THR A 61 6.54 8.37 -12.38
N GLU A 62 5.60 7.60 -12.90
CA GLU A 62 4.19 7.97 -12.81
C GLU A 62 3.55 7.37 -11.58
N ILE A 63 2.74 8.14 -10.90
CA ILE A 63 2.05 7.69 -9.70
C ILE A 63 0.55 7.76 -9.95
N PHE A 64 -0.13 6.68 -9.64
CA PHE A 64 -1.58 6.59 -9.72
C PHE A 64 -2.11 6.12 -8.39
N TYR A 65 -3.40 6.30 -8.17
CA TYR A 65 -4.04 5.80 -6.96
C TYR A 65 -5.25 4.97 -7.32
N THR A 66 -5.54 3.99 -6.51
CA THR A 66 -6.63 3.07 -6.79
C THR A 66 -7.20 2.53 -5.49
N ASP A 67 -8.38 1.95 -5.56
CA ASP A 67 -8.95 1.24 -4.43
C ASP A 67 -8.28 -0.14 -4.32
N ALA A 68 -8.64 -0.89 -3.31
CA ALA A 68 -7.97 -2.15 -3.00
C ALA A 68 -8.04 -3.18 -4.13
N GLU A 69 -9.04 -3.09 -4.97
CA GLU A 69 -9.22 -4.07 -6.02
C GLU A 69 -8.93 -3.56 -7.42
N GLY A 70 -8.48 -2.34 -7.52
CA GLY A 70 -8.21 -1.77 -8.83
C GLY A 70 -9.45 -1.46 -9.64
N ASN A 71 -10.57 -1.18 -8.96
CA ASN A 71 -11.81 -0.87 -9.67
C ASN A 71 -11.87 0.57 -10.15
N TYR A 72 -11.19 1.47 -9.48
CA TYR A 72 -11.16 2.89 -9.84
C TYR A 72 -9.72 3.36 -9.84
N LEU A 73 -9.39 4.23 -10.76
CA LEU A 73 -8.04 4.74 -10.88
C LEU A 73 -8.05 6.25 -10.88
N LEU A 74 -7.17 6.84 -10.08
CA LEU A 74 -7.02 8.28 -10.00
C LEU A 74 -5.62 8.65 -10.44
N HIS A 75 -5.50 9.77 -11.12
CA HIS A 75 -4.19 10.27 -11.49
C HIS A 75 -4.14 11.73 -11.04
N GLY A 76 -3.30 12.03 -10.09
CA GLY A 76 -3.23 13.37 -9.53
C GLY A 76 -2.40 13.36 -8.27
N ASN A 77 -2.53 14.39 -7.45
CA ASN A 77 -1.72 14.54 -6.26
C ASN A 77 -2.51 14.22 -5.00
N LEU A 78 -1.86 13.48 -4.10
CA LEU A 78 -2.41 13.21 -2.79
C LEU A 78 -1.70 14.14 -1.81
N LEU A 79 -2.45 15.04 -1.19
CA LEU A 79 -1.89 16.00 -0.27
C LEU A 79 -2.25 15.64 1.15
N ASP A 80 -1.25 15.64 2.02
CA ASP A 80 -1.49 15.50 3.44
C ASP A 80 -1.63 16.91 3.97
N THR A 81 -2.85 17.35 4.19
CA THR A 81 -3.09 18.74 4.55
C THR A 81 -2.64 19.07 5.96
N LYS A 82 -2.59 18.07 6.84
CA LYS A 82 -2.17 18.30 8.18
C LYS A 82 -0.67 18.50 8.24
N ALA A 83 0.08 17.68 7.54
CA ALA A 83 1.52 17.78 7.46
C ALA A 83 1.99 18.78 6.42
N ARG A 84 1.07 19.24 5.56
CA ARG A 84 1.39 20.17 4.48
C ARG A 84 2.40 19.59 3.53
N LYS A 85 2.17 18.37 3.10
CA LYS A 85 3.05 17.68 2.19
C LYS A 85 2.30 17.16 0.99
N ASN A 86 2.98 17.18 -0.14
CA ASN A 86 2.47 16.52 -1.34
C ASN A 86 3.09 15.13 -1.38
N LEU A 87 2.31 14.12 -0.99
CA LEU A 87 2.83 12.77 -0.89
C LEU A 87 3.17 12.18 -2.24
N THR A 88 2.52 12.65 -3.29
CA THR A 88 2.82 12.19 -4.63
C THR A 88 4.18 12.67 -5.08
N GLU A 89 4.50 13.93 -4.81
CA GLU A 89 5.80 14.46 -5.20
C GLU A 89 6.95 13.89 -4.40
N GLU A 90 6.67 13.37 -3.25
CA GLU A 90 7.70 12.76 -2.43
C GLU A 90 8.12 11.38 -2.92
N ARG A 91 7.46 10.86 -3.91
CA ARG A 91 7.77 9.53 -4.42
C ARG A 91 8.78 9.61 -5.58
#